data_1106091af391143b8233986758742add
#
_entry.id   1106091af391143b8233986758742add
#
_cell.length_a   1.000
_cell.length_b   1.000
_cell.length_c   1.000
_cell.angle_alpha   90.00
_cell.angle_beta   90.00
_cell.angle_gamma   90.00
#
_symmetry.space_group_name_H-M   'P 1'
#
loop_
_entity.id
_entity.type
_entity.pdbx_description
1 polymer ?
#
loop_
_entity_poly.entity_id
_entity_poly.type
_entity_poly.pdbx_seq_one_letter_code
_entity_poly.pdbx_strand_id
1 'polypeptide(L)'
;MTEPFDLIIVGAGPAGLAASQAATGHGLRVALVDERTTLGGSVSGTLGASADDPEACWLTPAIGASDIDRAMVAPLVDAAAAATVLSDALAWGLFPGWTVAITRGGRTERLDAAQVVLATGRAVARPVFPGHQLRGVVAPLGLLRAIERGEARPGARLALLGDGPMSAAVRASAEAAGLELVAVIGERSPSTDPNHLPLLAPPIAGGAERLERIDVASEQGTRRLMIDWLCVTEPDSGASELAGMAGVSVRFAGYADGYRPVSGPDGRTNAPGCFVTGALAGSAELADAIAAGRVTGTAAAVRAGRADPQALEEALAARMGGDYVPAPAPAPRRVPTLLRSLPDDAVIACHCTGHTIADVRDAIAAGARSVDDVKRQAKVGMGLCQGRDCQRVVTRALELDGEVDVATLHAMRPRPPVRPITARAMYAGEVDA
;
A
#
# COMPACT_ATOMS: atom_id res chain seq x y z
N MET A 1 2.48 23.86 25.03
CA MET A 1 1.54 23.10 24.17
C MET A 1 1.40 23.88 22.86
N THR A 2 1.79 23.30 21.73
CA THR A 2 1.53 23.91 20.40
C THR A 2 0.02 23.88 20.16
N GLU A 3 -0.54 24.96 19.60
CA GLU A 3 -1.96 24.96 19.22
C GLU A 3 -2.28 23.80 18.28
N PRO A 4 -3.45 23.11 18.42
CA PRO A 4 -3.82 22.01 17.54
C PRO A 4 -4.02 22.48 16.10
N PHE A 5 -3.70 21.64 15.13
CA PHE A 5 -3.95 21.91 13.71
C PHE A 5 -5.46 21.87 13.41
N ASP A 6 -5.92 22.59 12.38
CA ASP A 6 -7.27 22.40 11.87
C ASP A 6 -7.39 21.05 11.17
N LEU A 7 -6.30 20.63 10.49
CA LEU A 7 -6.25 19.40 9.70
C LEU A 7 -4.85 18.79 9.73
N ILE A 8 -4.78 17.48 9.97
CA ILE A 8 -3.57 16.68 9.70
C ILE A 8 -3.84 15.83 8.44
N ILE A 9 -2.91 15.85 7.49
CA ILE A 9 -2.92 15.00 6.30
C ILE A 9 -1.78 14.01 6.42
N VAL A 10 -2.09 12.70 6.37
CA VAL A 10 -1.10 11.64 6.43
C VAL A 10 -0.88 11.06 5.02
N GLY A 11 0.30 11.31 4.48
CA GLY A 11 0.73 10.97 3.12
C GLY A 11 0.80 12.20 2.21
N ALA A 12 2.01 12.54 1.77
CA ALA A 12 2.29 13.62 0.82
C ALA A 12 2.46 13.10 -0.62
N GLY A 13 1.70 12.07 -0.99
CA GLY A 13 1.49 11.68 -2.37
C GLY A 13 0.58 12.66 -3.12
N PRO A 14 0.31 12.45 -4.42
CA PRO A 14 -0.46 13.39 -5.24
C PRO A 14 -1.80 13.80 -4.64
N ALA A 15 -2.53 12.86 -4.07
CA ALA A 15 -3.82 13.14 -3.42
C ALA A 15 -3.67 13.95 -2.13
N GLY A 16 -2.68 13.61 -1.28
CA GLY A 16 -2.43 14.35 -0.03
C GLY A 16 -1.94 15.77 -0.28
N LEU A 17 -1.07 15.96 -1.27
CA LEU A 17 -0.61 17.28 -1.71
C LEU A 17 -1.77 18.13 -2.24
N ALA A 18 -2.64 17.56 -3.08
CA ALA A 18 -3.81 18.23 -3.61
C ALA A 18 -4.82 18.58 -2.51
N ALA A 19 -5.00 17.70 -1.52
CA ALA A 19 -5.82 17.98 -0.33
C ALA A 19 -5.23 19.10 0.52
N SER A 20 -3.91 19.11 0.70
CA SER A 20 -3.20 20.17 1.43
C SER A 20 -3.36 21.53 0.72
N GLN A 21 -3.15 21.58 -0.60
CA GLN A 21 -3.33 22.79 -1.39
C GLN A 21 -4.75 23.34 -1.27
N ALA A 22 -5.77 22.49 -1.39
CA ALA A 22 -7.15 22.92 -1.27
C ALA A 22 -7.48 23.43 0.15
N ALA A 23 -7.07 22.69 1.18
CA ALA A 23 -7.33 23.06 2.57
C ALA A 23 -6.64 24.35 2.98
N THR A 24 -5.35 24.53 2.64
CA THR A 24 -4.59 25.77 2.91
C THR A 24 -5.13 26.96 2.12
N GLY A 25 -5.59 26.72 0.87
CA GLY A 25 -6.25 27.75 0.05
C GLY A 25 -7.53 28.30 0.66
N HIS A 26 -8.22 27.52 1.53
CA HIS A 26 -9.35 27.95 2.34
C HIS A 26 -8.95 28.40 3.75
N GLY A 27 -7.67 28.60 4.02
CA GLY A 27 -7.16 29.17 5.27
C GLY A 27 -7.12 28.19 6.45
N LEU A 28 -7.11 26.86 6.22
CA LEU A 28 -6.88 25.91 7.30
C LEU A 28 -5.39 25.85 7.65
N ARG A 29 -5.10 25.69 8.94
CA ARG A 29 -3.77 25.37 9.45
C ARG A 29 -3.53 23.86 9.30
N VAL A 30 -2.72 23.48 8.31
CA VAL A 30 -2.52 22.09 7.90
C VAL A 30 -1.14 21.59 8.34
N ALA A 31 -1.08 20.39 8.94
CA ALA A 31 0.13 19.59 9.01
C ALA A 31 0.09 18.50 7.91
N LEU A 32 1.14 18.43 7.10
CA LEU A 32 1.30 17.40 6.07
C LEU A 32 2.43 16.47 6.49
N VAL A 33 2.09 15.22 6.81
CA VAL A 33 3.00 14.19 7.35
C VAL A 33 3.32 13.17 6.28
N ASP A 34 4.60 12.89 6.02
CA ASP A 34 5.03 11.82 5.13
C ASP A 34 6.25 11.07 5.68
N GLU A 35 6.25 9.74 5.51
CA GLU A 35 7.37 8.87 5.92
C GLU A 35 8.62 9.02 5.05
N ARG A 36 8.50 9.67 3.88
CA ARG A 36 9.59 9.91 2.95
C ARG A 36 10.23 11.28 3.20
N THR A 37 11.49 11.39 2.82
CA THR A 37 12.21 12.67 2.86
C THR A 37 11.74 13.61 1.75
N THR A 38 11.23 13.08 0.63
CA THR A 38 10.75 13.84 -0.52
C THR A 38 9.25 13.68 -0.70
N LEU A 39 8.59 14.79 -1.06
CA LEU A 39 7.15 14.83 -1.35
C LEU A 39 6.85 14.30 -2.74
N GLY A 40 5.58 13.93 -3.00
CA GLY A 40 5.09 13.43 -4.29
C GLY A 40 4.80 11.93 -4.30
N GLY A 41 5.09 11.22 -3.22
CA GLY A 41 4.74 9.82 -3.05
C GLY A 41 5.33 8.91 -4.14
N SER A 42 4.50 8.03 -4.73
CA SER A 42 4.94 7.09 -5.77
C SER A 42 5.38 7.75 -7.08
N VAL A 43 5.03 9.02 -7.32
CA VAL A 43 5.35 9.75 -8.56
C VAL A 43 6.73 10.38 -8.50
N SER A 44 7.16 10.85 -7.36
CA SER A 44 8.41 11.61 -7.24
C SER A 44 9.65 10.76 -7.06
N GLY A 45 9.57 9.45 -6.99
CA GLY A 45 10.72 8.65 -6.61
C GLY A 45 11.37 9.19 -5.31
N THR A 46 12.08 8.40 -4.59
CA THR A 46 12.87 8.93 -3.47
C THR A 46 14.17 9.47 -4.03
N LEU A 47 14.33 10.78 -4.12
CA LEU A 47 15.65 11.38 -4.16
C LEU A 47 16.18 11.29 -2.73
N GLY A 48 16.88 10.22 -2.40
CA GLY A 48 17.59 10.11 -1.15
C GLY A 48 18.88 10.90 -1.24
N ALA A 49 19.18 11.58 -0.18
CA ALA A 49 20.44 12.05 0.35
C ALA A 49 21.47 12.66 -0.58
N SER A 50 22.09 13.66 -0.03
CA SER A 50 23.34 14.23 -0.50
C SER A 50 24.42 13.15 -0.60
N ALA A 51 25.35 13.32 -1.53
CA ALA A 51 26.51 12.43 -1.72
C ALA A 51 27.38 12.26 -0.45
N ASP A 52 27.07 12.97 0.62
CA ASP A 52 27.84 13.03 1.86
C ASP A 52 27.26 12.15 2.99
N ASP A 53 26.09 11.51 2.80
CA ASP A 53 25.51 10.58 3.78
C ASP A 53 25.20 9.21 3.18
N PRO A 54 26.11 8.23 3.35
CA PRO A 54 25.91 6.88 2.83
C PRO A 54 24.74 6.11 3.45
N GLU A 55 24.25 6.51 4.63
CA GLU A 55 23.07 5.90 5.26
C GLU A 55 21.76 6.51 4.82
N ALA A 56 21.78 7.72 4.27
CA ALA A 56 20.62 8.44 3.76
C ALA A 56 20.33 8.19 2.26
N CYS A 57 21.12 7.35 1.59
CA CYS A 57 21.01 7.09 0.16
C CYS A 57 19.91 6.06 -0.17
N TRP A 58 18.66 6.52 -0.27
CA TRP A 58 17.54 5.71 -0.75
C TRP A 58 16.89 6.36 -1.96
N LEU A 59 17.59 6.32 -3.09
CA LEU A 59 17.00 6.58 -4.39
C LEU A 59 16.08 5.42 -4.75
N THR A 60 14.80 5.58 -4.55
CA THR A 60 13.84 4.77 -5.28
C THR A 60 13.41 5.59 -6.48
N PRO A 61 13.79 5.25 -7.71
CA PRO A 61 13.21 5.87 -8.88
C PRO A 61 11.70 5.77 -8.78
N ALA A 62 10.99 6.78 -9.28
CA ALA A 62 9.54 6.73 -9.41
C ALA A 62 9.21 5.55 -10.31
N ILE A 63 8.83 4.41 -9.71
CA ILE A 63 8.57 3.20 -10.47
C ILE A 63 7.33 3.47 -11.32
N GLY A 64 7.53 3.59 -12.63
CA GLY A 64 6.47 3.79 -13.61
C GLY A 64 5.89 5.19 -13.73
N ALA A 65 6.44 6.21 -13.06
CA ALA A 65 6.01 7.58 -13.29
C ALA A 65 6.66 8.17 -14.55
N SER A 66 5.85 8.67 -15.46
CA SER A 66 6.28 9.39 -16.65
C SER A 66 6.73 10.83 -16.32
N ASP A 67 7.36 11.51 -17.28
CA ASP A 67 7.65 12.95 -17.15
C ASP A 67 6.37 13.78 -17.02
N ILE A 68 5.28 13.33 -17.64
CA ILE A 68 3.95 13.95 -17.54
C ILE A 68 3.45 13.83 -16.10
N ASP A 69 3.58 12.65 -15.47
CA ASP A 69 3.15 12.45 -14.08
C ASP A 69 3.93 13.35 -13.13
N ARG A 70 5.25 13.45 -13.33
CA ARG A 70 6.09 14.36 -12.54
C ARG A 70 5.72 15.83 -12.74
N ALA A 71 5.42 16.24 -13.98
CA ALA A 71 4.97 17.60 -14.28
C ALA A 71 3.61 17.92 -13.66
N MET A 72 2.71 16.96 -13.53
CA MET A 72 1.42 17.15 -12.83
C MET A 72 1.57 17.32 -11.33
N VAL A 73 2.58 16.72 -10.72
CA VAL A 73 2.77 16.73 -9.26
C VAL A 73 3.66 17.87 -8.79
N ALA A 74 4.61 18.33 -9.60
CA ALA A 74 5.54 19.40 -9.23
C ALA A 74 4.85 20.68 -8.67
N PRO A 75 3.79 21.24 -9.29
CA PRO A 75 3.11 22.41 -8.74
C PRO A 75 2.44 22.16 -7.38
N LEU A 76 2.05 20.91 -7.10
CA LEU A 76 1.47 20.55 -5.81
C LEU A 76 2.55 20.46 -4.71
N VAL A 77 3.76 20.02 -5.07
CA VAL A 77 4.92 20.01 -4.18
C VAL A 77 5.30 21.44 -3.81
N ASP A 78 5.34 22.35 -4.79
CA ASP A 78 5.63 23.76 -4.54
C ASP A 78 4.58 24.41 -3.63
N ALA A 79 3.30 24.10 -3.84
CA ALA A 79 2.19 24.59 -3.02
C ALA A 79 2.20 24.04 -1.58
N ALA A 80 2.91 22.95 -1.31
CA ALA A 80 2.99 22.38 0.03
C ALA A 80 3.68 23.32 1.05
N ALA A 81 4.44 24.31 0.60
CA ALA A 81 5.04 25.33 1.44
C ALA A 81 4.02 26.15 2.27
N ALA A 82 2.74 26.15 1.89
CA ALA A 82 1.66 26.77 2.65
C ALA A 82 1.24 25.96 3.89
N ALA A 83 1.67 24.71 4.02
CA ALA A 83 1.41 23.84 5.15
C ALA A 83 2.66 23.67 6.04
N THR A 84 2.46 23.16 7.27
CA THR A 84 3.58 22.64 8.08
C THR A 84 3.95 21.26 7.56
N VAL A 85 5.02 21.16 6.77
CA VAL A 85 5.48 19.89 6.19
C VAL A 85 6.37 19.15 7.19
N LEU A 86 6.00 17.91 7.48
CA LEU A 86 6.73 16.99 8.34
C LEU A 86 7.11 15.76 7.47
N SER A 87 8.22 15.89 6.75
CA SER A 87 8.86 14.79 6.02
C SER A 87 9.74 13.95 6.94
N ASP A 88 10.14 12.75 6.50
CA ASP A 88 10.84 11.75 7.34
C ASP A 88 10.09 11.49 8.66
N ALA A 89 8.77 11.50 8.58
CA ALA A 89 7.86 11.41 9.72
C ALA A 89 6.91 10.21 9.53
N LEU A 90 7.20 9.12 10.20
CA LEU A 90 6.42 7.90 10.14
C LEU A 90 5.19 8.00 11.05
N ALA A 91 3.99 8.11 10.49
CA ALA A 91 2.73 7.99 11.23
C ALA A 91 2.45 6.52 11.57
N TRP A 92 2.41 6.20 12.85
CA TRP A 92 2.24 4.82 13.34
C TRP A 92 1.02 4.62 14.23
N GLY A 93 0.35 5.69 14.63
CA GLY A 93 -0.82 5.64 15.49
C GLY A 93 -1.80 6.78 15.19
N LEU A 94 -3.09 6.48 15.30
CA LEU A 94 -4.18 7.44 15.22
C LEU A 94 -5.16 7.15 16.36
N PHE A 95 -5.35 8.14 17.24
CA PHE A 95 -6.06 7.99 18.50
C PHE A 95 -7.30 8.89 18.56
N PRO A 96 -8.25 8.61 19.49
CA PRO A 96 -9.43 9.43 19.66
C PRO A 96 -9.09 10.91 19.89
N GLY A 97 -9.91 11.81 19.31
CA GLY A 97 -9.64 13.26 19.33
C GLY A 97 -8.68 13.69 18.19
N TRP A 98 -8.37 12.79 17.28
CA TRP A 98 -7.50 12.99 16.13
C TRP A 98 -6.04 13.33 16.51
N THR A 99 -5.55 12.64 17.54
CA THR A 99 -4.11 12.65 17.84
C THR A 99 -3.39 11.66 16.91
N VAL A 100 -2.50 12.16 16.07
CA VAL A 100 -1.61 11.37 15.21
C VAL A 100 -0.26 11.21 15.91
N ALA A 101 0.14 9.98 16.16
CA ALA A 101 1.47 9.68 16.67
C ALA A 101 2.44 9.42 15.51
N ILE A 102 3.52 10.16 15.49
CA ILE A 102 4.58 10.06 14.48
C ILE A 102 5.92 9.74 15.14
N THR A 103 6.82 9.15 14.36
CA THR A 103 8.25 9.06 14.72
C THR A 103 9.06 9.82 13.70
N ARG A 104 9.87 10.77 14.15
CA ARG A 104 10.73 11.62 13.33
C ARG A 104 12.05 11.84 14.06
N GLY A 105 13.18 11.78 13.35
CA GLY A 105 14.50 11.97 13.97
C GLY A 105 14.76 11.01 15.15
N GLY A 106 14.21 9.80 15.13
CA GLY A 106 14.35 8.82 16.21
C GLY A 106 13.57 9.11 17.49
N ARG A 107 12.63 10.08 17.47
CA ARG A 107 11.76 10.45 18.61
C ARG A 107 10.29 10.32 18.23
N THR A 108 9.45 10.04 19.22
CA THR A 108 7.99 10.05 19.07
C THR A 108 7.44 11.44 19.37
N GLU A 109 6.58 11.93 18.48
CA GLU A 109 5.84 13.18 18.61
C GLU A 109 4.34 12.90 18.49
N ARG A 110 3.52 13.73 19.14
CA ARG A 110 2.05 13.72 19.06
C ARG A 110 1.58 15.00 18.41
N LEU A 111 0.74 14.86 17.41
CA LEU A 111 0.13 15.98 16.68
C LEU A 111 -1.37 15.90 16.89
N ASP A 112 -1.97 16.98 17.38
CA ASP A 112 -3.42 17.08 17.60
C ASP A 112 -4.07 17.92 16.50
N ALA A 113 -5.25 17.50 16.04
CA ALA A 113 -6.03 18.24 15.07
C ALA A 113 -7.55 18.09 15.29
N ALA A 114 -8.32 19.01 14.69
CA ALA A 114 -9.77 18.90 14.65
C ALA A 114 -10.26 17.85 13.63
N GLN A 115 -9.43 17.54 12.61
CA GLN A 115 -9.76 16.65 11.51
C GLN A 115 -8.49 15.95 10.99
N VAL A 116 -8.68 14.80 10.31
CA VAL A 116 -7.61 14.05 9.67
C VAL A 116 -8.00 13.60 8.26
N VAL A 117 -7.08 13.74 7.31
CA VAL A 117 -7.17 13.12 5.98
C VAL A 117 -6.12 12.02 5.89
N LEU A 118 -6.53 10.82 5.55
CA LEU A 118 -5.65 9.70 5.26
C LEU A 118 -5.46 9.57 3.75
N ALA A 119 -4.25 9.84 3.29
CA ALA A 119 -3.80 9.75 1.91
C ALA A 119 -2.63 8.77 1.78
N THR A 120 -2.65 7.68 2.55
CA THR A 120 -1.57 6.72 2.75
C THR A 120 -1.26 5.85 1.53
N GLY A 121 -2.04 5.98 0.46
CA GLY A 121 -1.80 5.29 -0.81
C GLY A 121 -2.02 3.79 -0.74
N ARG A 122 -1.22 3.05 -1.50
CA ARG A 122 -1.25 1.58 -1.61
C ARG A 122 0.05 0.97 -1.14
N ALA A 123 -0.02 -0.27 -0.69
CA ALA A 123 1.13 -1.07 -0.32
C ALA A 123 1.06 -2.42 -1.04
N VAL A 124 2.21 -2.92 -1.47
CA VAL A 124 2.29 -4.27 -2.04
C VAL A 124 1.96 -5.28 -0.95
N ALA A 125 0.99 -6.14 -1.23
CA ALA A 125 0.68 -7.29 -0.41
C ALA A 125 1.34 -8.52 -1.04
N ARG A 126 2.22 -9.19 -0.31
CA ARG A 126 2.89 -10.39 -0.84
C ARG A 126 1.88 -11.52 -1.04
N PRO A 127 1.81 -12.14 -2.22
CA PRO A 127 1.00 -13.33 -2.41
C PRO A 127 1.63 -14.51 -1.66
N VAL A 128 0.77 -15.46 -1.29
CA VAL A 128 1.18 -16.69 -0.60
C VAL A 128 1.18 -17.83 -1.61
N PHE A 129 2.35 -18.40 -1.85
CA PHE A 129 2.58 -19.58 -2.71
C PHE A 129 3.80 -20.36 -2.19
N PRO A 130 4.00 -21.64 -2.56
CA PRO A 130 5.15 -22.40 -2.08
C PRO A 130 6.48 -21.71 -2.38
N GLY A 131 7.29 -21.49 -1.35
CA GLY A 131 8.60 -20.85 -1.44
C GLY A 131 8.60 -19.32 -1.50
N HIS A 132 7.43 -18.66 -1.36
CA HIS A 132 7.36 -17.19 -1.40
C HIS A 132 8.20 -16.49 -0.31
N GLN A 133 8.61 -17.21 0.72
CA GLN A 133 9.43 -16.70 1.83
C GLN A 133 10.94 -16.73 1.55
N LEU A 134 11.38 -17.38 0.47
CA LEU A 134 12.81 -17.50 0.15
C LEU A 134 13.44 -16.11 -0.10
N ARG A 135 14.67 -15.94 0.34
CA ARG A 135 15.47 -14.75 0.01
C ARG A 135 15.65 -14.67 -1.50
N GLY A 136 15.36 -13.51 -2.08
CA GLY A 136 15.31 -13.32 -3.52
C GLY A 136 13.88 -13.23 -4.07
N VAL A 137 12.85 -13.61 -3.29
CA VAL A 137 11.46 -13.25 -3.59
C VAL A 137 11.16 -11.91 -2.94
N VAL A 138 10.96 -10.88 -3.75
CA VAL A 138 10.89 -9.49 -3.31
C VAL A 138 9.73 -8.73 -3.96
N ALA A 139 9.29 -7.66 -3.31
CA ALA A 139 8.44 -6.64 -3.91
C ALA A 139 9.29 -5.66 -4.76
N PRO A 140 8.68 -4.82 -5.63
CA PRO A 140 9.39 -3.88 -6.49
C PRO A 140 10.44 -3.04 -5.76
N LEU A 141 10.06 -2.39 -4.65
CA LEU A 141 10.97 -1.59 -3.84
C LEU A 141 12.13 -2.42 -3.27
N GLY A 142 11.87 -3.69 -2.91
CA GLY A 142 12.91 -4.61 -2.43
C GLY A 142 13.94 -4.92 -3.49
N LEU A 143 13.52 -5.14 -4.75
CA LEU A 143 14.43 -5.37 -5.87
C LEU A 143 15.29 -4.15 -6.16
N LEU A 144 14.69 -2.96 -6.21
CA LEU A 144 15.43 -1.73 -6.49
C LEU A 144 16.50 -1.47 -5.41
N ARG A 145 16.15 -1.68 -4.15
CA ARG A 145 17.14 -1.60 -3.04
C ARG A 145 18.25 -2.64 -3.16
N ALA A 146 17.92 -3.84 -3.62
CA ALA A 146 18.93 -4.88 -3.86
C ALA A 146 19.88 -4.50 -5.01
N ILE A 147 19.36 -3.83 -6.06
CA ILE A 147 20.16 -3.26 -7.15
C ILE A 147 21.08 -2.16 -6.61
N GLU A 148 20.55 -1.19 -5.90
CA GLU A 148 21.31 -0.06 -5.33
C GLU A 148 22.43 -0.52 -4.40
N ARG A 149 22.18 -1.54 -3.60
CA ARG A 149 23.17 -2.12 -2.69
C ARG A 149 24.17 -3.07 -3.35
N GLY A 150 24.04 -3.31 -4.66
CA GLY A 150 24.87 -4.27 -5.38
C GLY A 150 24.63 -5.73 -4.99
N GLU A 151 23.49 -6.02 -4.32
CA GLU A 151 23.05 -7.38 -4.00
C GLU A 151 22.49 -8.08 -5.24
N ALA A 152 21.68 -7.35 -6.03
CA ALA A 152 21.25 -7.76 -7.37
C ALA A 152 22.25 -7.20 -8.40
N ARG A 153 23.20 -8.07 -8.82
CA ARG A 153 24.33 -7.68 -9.68
C ARG A 153 23.97 -7.79 -11.15
N PRO A 154 24.66 -7.07 -12.04
CA PRO A 154 24.56 -7.29 -13.48
C PRO A 154 24.73 -8.77 -13.85
N GLY A 155 23.89 -9.28 -14.75
CA GLY A 155 23.82 -10.69 -15.13
C GLY A 155 23.01 -11.57 -14.19
N ALA A 156 22.52 -11.06 -13.05
CA ALA A 156 21.59 -11.80 -12.20
C ALA A 156 20.26 -12.04 -12.94
N ARG A 157 19.72 -13.24 -12.81
CA ARG A 157 18.54 -13.71 -13.54
C ARG A 157 17.27 -13.34 -12.78
N LEU A 158 16.41 -12.56 -13.43
CA LEU A 158 15.18 -12.03 -12.86
C LEU A 158 13.94 -12.63 -13.53
N ALA A 159 12.95 -13.03 -12.75
CA ALA A 159 11.59 -13.20 -13.23
C ALA A 159 10.66 -12.19 -12.56
N LEU A 160 9.63 -11.73 -13.28
CA LEU A 160 8.56 -10.90 -12.75
C LEU A 160 7.30 -11.74 -12.57
N LEU A 161 6.65 -11.63 -11.43
CA LEU A 161 5.34 -12.23 -11.17
C LEU A 161 4.30 -11.11 -11.13
N GLY A 162 3.52 -11.03 -12.18
CA GLY A 162 2.61 -9.96 -12.56
C GLY A 162 3.02 -9.37 -13.91
N ASP A 163 2.05 -8.88 -14.68
CA ASP A 163 2.21 -8.35 -16.04
C ASP A 163 1.52 -7.00 -16.25
N GLY A 164 1.26 -6.28 -15.13
CA GLY A 164 0.69 -4.95 -15.12
C GLY A 164 1.71 -3.83 -15.39
N PRO A 165 1.28 -2.55 -15.30
CA PRO A 165 2.16 -1.38 -15.48
C PRO A 165 3.39 -1.38 -14.57
N MET A 166 3.24 -1.88 -13.33
CA MET A 166 4.34 -2.01 -12.38
C MET A 166 5.42 -2.96 -12.88
N SER A 167 5.04 -4.06 -13.54
CA SER A 167 6.01 -5.00 -14.13
C SER A 167 6.83 -4.35 -15.24
N ALA A 168 6.20 -3.56 -16.10
CA ALA A 168 6.91 -2.84 -17.17
C ALA A 168 7.93 -1.85 -16.59
N ALA A 169 7.56 -1.15 -15.53
CA ALA A 169 8.44 -0.19 -14.87
C ALA A 169 9.64 -0.85 -14.15
N VAL A 170 9.37 -1.94 -13.43
CA VAL A 170 10.42 -2.74 -12.76
C VAL A 170 11.37 -3.34 -13.79
N ARG A 171 10.83 -3.84 -14.92
CA ARG A 171 11.61 -4.36 -16.03
C ARG A 171 12.59 -3.33 -16.53
N ALA A 172 12.14 -2.12 -16.87
CA ALA A 172 13.00 -1.05 -17.38
C ALA A 172 14.15 -0.73 -16.40
N SER A 173 13.86 -0.65 -15.10
CA SER A 173 14.87 -0.40 -14.07
C SER A 173 15.87 -1.57 -13.93
N ALA A 174 15.40 -2.80 -14.02
CA ALA A 174 16.23 -3.98 -13.91
C ALA A 174 17.16 -4.15 -15.14
N GLU A 175 16.63 -3.93 -16.34
CA GLU A 175 17.40 -3.95 -17.59
C GLU A 175 18.47 -2.86 -17.61
N ALA A 176 18.14 -1.64 -17.14
CA ALA A 176 19.10 -0.54 -16.99
C ALA A 176 20.23 -0.87 -15.99
N ALA A 177 19.94 -1.69 -14.98
CA ALA A 177 20.92 -2.20 -14.01
C ALA A 177 21.68 -3.45 -14.52
N GLY A 178 21.41 -3.91 -15.74
CA GLY A 178 22.08 -5.06 -16.35
C GLY A 178 21.60 -6.42 -15.86
N LEU A 179 20.41 -6.53 -15.25
CA LEU A 179 19.81 -7.82 -14.90
C LEU A 179 19.29 -8.53 -16.16
N GLU A 180 19.37 -9.85 -16.19
CA GLU A 180 18.82 -10.69 -17.25
C GLU A 180 17.34 -11.01 -16.96
N LEU A 181 16.42 -10.44 -17.76
CA LEU A 181 15.01 -10.80 -17.65
C LEU A 181 14.75 -12.18 -18.28
N VAL A 182 14.46 -13.17 -17.46
CA VAL A 182 14.19 -14.55 -17.86
C VAL A 182 12.72 -14.75 -18.24
N ALA A 183 11.80 -14.17 -17.48
CA ALA A 183 10.37 -14.31 -17.71
C ALA A 183 9.54 -13.17 -17.08
N VAL A 184 8.39 -12.90 -17.70
CA VAL A 184 7.26 -12.17 -17.12
C VAL A 184 6.10 -13.17 -16.98
N ILE A 185 5.74 -13.50 -15.74
CA ILE A 185 4.70 -14.51 -15.43
C ILE A 185 3.43 -13.75 -15.08
N GLY A 186 2.39 -13.85 -15.89
CA GLY A 186 1.19 -13.04 -15.72
C GLY A 186 -0.09 -13.66 -16.25
N GLU A 187 -1.22 -13.01 -15.98
CA GLU A 187 -2.56 -13.48 -16.36
C GLU A 187 -3.05 -12.93 -17.72
N ARG A 188 -2.32 -11.99 -18.31
CA ARG A 188 -2.71 -11.41 -19.61
C ARG A 188 -2.38 -12.40 -20.73
N SER A 189 -3.40 -12.72 -21.53
CA SER A 189 -3.27 -13.60 -22.68
C SER A 189 -4.26 -13.14 -23.76
N PRO A 190 -3.82 -13.02 -25.04
CA PRO A 190 -2.48 -13.23 -25.53
C PRO A 190 -1.52 -12.08 -25.19
N SER A 191 -0.23 -12.35 -25.06
CA SER A 191 0.84 -11.36 -24.89
C SER A 191 1.77 -11.39 -26.10
N THR A 192 2.26 -10.22 -26.51
CA THR A 192 3.28 -10.08 -27.57
C THR A 192 4.70 -10.09 -27.01
N ASP A 193 4.88 -10.09 -25.69
CA ASP A 193 6.19 -10.17 -25.05
C ASP A 193 6.77 -11.58 -25.20
N PRO A 194 7.95 -11.76 -25.82
CA PRO A 194 8.57 -13.07 -26.00
C PRO A 194 8.95 -13.76 -24.68
N ASN A 195 9.12 -12.99 -23.61
CA ASN A 195 9.43 -13.50 -22.27
C ASN A 195 8.17 -13.79 -21.44
N HIS A 196 6.97 -13.56 -21.98
CA HIS A 196 5.74 -13.78 -21.25
C HIS A 196 5.42 -15.27 -21.10
N LEU A 197 5.08 -15.64 -19.87
CA LEU A 197 4.56 -16.96 -19.52
C LEU A 197 3.18 -16.81 -18.86
N PRO A 198 2.15 -17.51 -19.35
CA PRO A 198 0.84 -17.46 -18.75
C PRO A 198 0.87 -18.05 -17.33
N LEU A 199 0.26 -17.35 -16.38
CA LEU A 199 0.07 -17.83 -15.02
C LEU A 199 -1.18 -18.73 -14.97
N LEU A 200 -1.00 -20.03 -15.16
CA LEU A 200 -2.10 -21.02 -15.17
C LEU A 200 -2.44 -21.55 -13.78
N ALA A 201 -1.44 -21.60 -12.88
CA ALA A 201 -1.56 -22.02 -11.49
C ALA A 201 -0.54 -21.26 -10.63
N PRO A 202 -0.67 -21.25 -9.29
CA PRO A 202 0.34 -20.71 -8.41
C PRO A 202 1.71 -21.34 -8.71
N PRO A 203 2.77 -20.54 -8.87
CA PRO A 203 4.11 -21.07 -9.12
C PRO A 203 4.71 -21.67 -7.84
N ILE A 204 5.78 -22.43 -7.99
CA ILE A 204 6.55 -22.99 -6.87
C ILE A 204 7.97 -22.41 -6.95
N ALA A 205 8.31 -21.55 -5.98
CA ALA A 205 9.67 -21.09 -5.82
C ALA A 205 10.49 -22.13 -5.04
N GLY A 206 11.72 -22.38 -5.46
CA GLY A 206 12.57 -23.40 -4.87
C GLY A 206 14.00 -22.93 -4.67
N GLY A 207 14.65 -23.50 -3.65
CA GLY A 207 16.00 -23.25 -3.22
C GLY A 207 16.17 -23.67 -1.76
N ALA A 208 17.40 -23.69 -1.24
CA ALA A 208 17.65 -24.07 0.15
C ALA A 208 17.39 -22.89 1.11
N GLU A 209 18.18 -21.83 1.03
CA GLU A 209 18.04 -20.62 1.88
C GLU A 209 17.61 -19.40 1.05
N ARG A 210 17.87 -19.45 -0.24
CA ARG A 210 17.53 -18.40 -1.19
C ARG A 210 16.89 -19.01 -2.44
N LEU A 211 16.29 -18.15 -3.21
CA LEU A 211 15.71 -18.51 -4.50
C LEU A 211 16.79 -18.97 -5.47
N GLU A 212 16.57 -20.11 -6.10
CA GLU A 212 17.42 -20.70 -7.14
C GLU A 212 16.63 -20.99 -8.41
N ARG A 213 15.33 -21.26 -8.26
CA ARG A 213 14.44 -21.59 -9.38
C ARG A 213 13.00 -21.22 -9.10
N ILE A 214 12.22 -21.15 -10.16
CA ILE A 214 10.77 -21.11 -10.12
C ILE A 214 10.19 -22.13 -11.08
N ASP A 215 9.24 -22.91 -10.63
CA ASP A 215 8.48 -23.88 -11.41
C ASP A 215 7.11 -23.25 -11.75
N VAL A 216 6.84 -23.09 -13.07
CA VAL A 216 5.62 -22.44 -13.59
C VAL A 216 4.83 -23.48 -14.39
N ALA A 217 3.52 -23.61 -14.08
CA ALA A 217 2.63 -24.46 -14.87
C ALA A 217 2.45 -23.89 -16.28
N SER A 218 2.54 -24.75 -17.30
CA SER A 218 2.31 -24.45 -18.71
C SER A 218 1.41 -25.50 -19.35
N GLU A 219 0.91 -25.24 -20.54
CA GLU A 219 0.10 -26.21 -21.30
C GLU A 219 0.85 -27.50 -21.61
N GLN A 220 2.18 -27.46 -21.65
CA GLN A 220 3.06 -28.60 -21.95
C GLN A 220 3.62 -29.29 -20.70
N GLY A 221 3.11 -28.92 -19.50
CA GLY A 221 3.60 -29.39 -18.21
C GLY A 221 4.26 -28.29 -17.38
N THR A 222 5.18 -28.64 -16.50
CA THR A 222 5.87 -27.68 -15.65
C THR A 222 7.13 -27.16 -16.33
N ARG A 223 7.24 -25.85 -16.48
CA ARG A 223 8.46 -25.18 -16.95
C ARG A 223 9.29 -24.73 -15.76
N ARG A 224 10.51 -25.24 -15.65
CA ARG A 224 11.48 -24.83 -14.63
C ARG A 224 12.40 -23.73 -15.16
N LEU A 225 12.48 -22.63 -14.43
CA LEU A 225 13.38 -21.53 -14.74
C LEU A 225 14.38 -21.37 -13.58
N MET A 226 15.66 -21.31 -13.92
CA MET A 226 16.70 -20.96 -12.95
C MET A 226 16.75 -19.44 -12.84
N ILE A 227 16.58 -18.91 -11.64
CA ILE A 227 16.52 -17.47 -11.38
C ILE A 227 17.15 -17.13 -10.01
N ASP A 228 17.68 -15.93 -9.89
CA ASP A 228 18.26 -15.41 -8.65
C ASP A 228 17.25 -14.52 -7.89
N TRP A 229 16.36 -13.88 -8.66
CA TRP A 229 15.36 -12.93 -8.14
C TRP A 229 13.98 -13.19 -8.75
N LEU A 230 12.96 -13.15 -7.90
CA LEU A 230 11.56 -13.10 -8.29
C LEU A 230 10.96 -11.81 -7.75
N CYS A 231 10.66 -10.87 -8.63
CA CYS A 231 9.97 -9.65 -8.24
C CYS A 231 8.46 -9.81 -8.41
N VAL A 232 7.74 -9.72 -7.30
CA VAL A 232 6.28 -9.81 -7.28
C VAL A 232 5.71 -8.42 -7.41
N THR A 233 5.08 -8.11 -8.54
CA THR A 233 4.60 -6.78 -8.88
C THR A 233 3.10 -6.59 -8.65
N GLU A 234 2.38 -7.65 -8.33
CA GLU A 234 0.94 -7.66 -8.06
C GLU A 234 0.62 -8.71 -6.98
N PRO A 235 -0.47 -8.58 -6.23
CA PRO A 235 -1.37 -7.44 -6.12
C PRO A 235 -0.90 -6.41 -5.08
N ASP A 236 -1.41 -5.20 -5.17
CA ASP A 236 -1.29 -4.19 -4.12
C ASP A 236 -2.64 -3.98 -3.39
N SER A 237 -2.63 -3.33 -2.22
CA SER A 237 -3.86 -2.96 -1.51
C SER A 237 -3.73 -1.59 -0.85
N GLY A 238 -4.86 -0.96 -0.56
CA GLY A 238 -4.87 0.27 0.22
C GLY A 238 -4.15 0.11 1.56
N ALA A 239 -3.29 1.05 1.92
CA ALA A 239 -2.61 1.08 3.23
C ALA A 239 -3.60 1.58 4.31
N SER A 240 -4.57 0.72 4.66
CA SER A 240 -5.77 1.05 5.42
C SER A 240 -5.64 0.90 6.95
N GLU A 241 -4.46 0.61 7.46
CA GLU A 241 -4.25 0.30 8.88
C GLU A 241 -4.61 1.48 9.77
N LEU A 242 -4.20 2.70 9.42
CA LEU A 242 -4.56 3.92 10.17
C LEU A 242 -6.08 4.19 10.10
N ALA A 243 -6.71 3.92 8.95
CA ALA A 243 -8.16 4.04 8.82
C ALA A 243 -8.89 3.06 9.76
N GLY A 244 -8.42 1.80 9.80
CA GLY A 244 -8.95 0.81 10.74
C GLY A 244 -8.77 1.19 12.21
N MET A 245 -7.65 1.84 12.57
CA MET A 245 -7.44 2.39 13.92
C MET A 245 -8.41 3.54 14.24
N ALA A 246 -8.71 4.39 13.26
CA ALA A 246 -9.67 5.49 13.40
C ALA A 246 -11.13 5.01 13.57
N GLY A 247 -11.40 3.72 13.50
CA GLY A 247 -12.75 3.16 13.51
C GLY A 247 -13.48 3.32 12.18
N VAL A 248 -12.77 3.64 11.11
CA VAL A 248 -13.32 3.65 9.77
C VAL A 248 -13.67 2.22 9.34
N SER A 249 -14.83 2.04 8.75
CA SER A 249 -15.22 0.76 8.16
C SER A 249 -14.29 0.41 7.00
N VAL A 250 -13.52 -0.65 7.13
CA VAL A 250 -12.63 -1.16 6.08
C VAL A 250 -13.16 -2.52 5.63
N ARG A 251 -13.63 -2.60 4.38
CA ARG A 251 -14.30 -3.77 3.83
C ARG A 251 -13.52 -4.38 2.68
N PHE A 252 -13.77 -5.66 2.45
CA PHE A 252 -13.21 -6.35 1.31
C PHE A 252 -13.82 -5.82 0.01
N ALA A 253 -12.96 -5.27 -0.86
CA ALA A 253 -13.32 -4.66 -2.15
C ALA A 253 -13.04 -5.58 -3.35
N GLY A 254 -12.62 -6.82 -3.08
CA GLY A 254 -12.23 -7.81 -4.08
C GLY A 254 -10.76 -8.21 -3.98
N TYR A 255 -10.40 -9.30 -4.66
CA TYR A 255 -9.04 -9.84 -4.56
C TYR A 255 -7.97 -8.98 -5.24
N ALA A 256 -8.36 -8.15 -6.22
CA ALA A 256 -7.46 -7.19 -6.85
C ALA A 256 -7.13 -6.00 -5.93
N ASP A 257 -8.15 -5.48 -5.24
CA ASP A 257 -8.03 -4.28 -4.38
C ASP A 257 -7.76 -4.59 -2.90
N GLY A 258 -8.05 -5.81 -2.47
CA GLY A 258 -7.95 -6.20 -1.07
C GLY A 258 -8.99 -5.51 -0.19
N TYR A 259 -8.55 -4.93 0.90
CA TYR A 259 -9.40 -4.21 1.85
C TYR A 259 -9.27 -2.70 1.66
N ARG A 260 -10.43 -2.02 1.62
CA ARG A 260 -10.51 -0.59 1.35
C ARG A 260 -11.44 0.12 2.36
N PRO A 261 -11.10 1.33 2.82
CA PRO A 261 -12.00 2.15 3.63
C PRO A 261 -13.28 2.49 2.85
N VAL A 262 -14.41 2.45 3.53
CA VAL A 262 -15.69 2.89 2.98
C VAL A 262 -15.78 4.41 3.13
N SER A 263 -15.97 5.11 2.01
CA SER A 263 -16.10 6.57 2.00
C SER A 263 -17.09 7.04 0.94
N GLY A 264 -17.60 8.26 1.15
CA GLY A 264 -18.35 9.00 0.14
C GLY A 264 -17.44 9.56 -0.98
N PRO A 265 -18.04 10.17 -2.02
CA PRO A 265 -17.29 10.78 -3.13
C PRO A 265 -16.44 11.98 -2.70
N ASP A 266 -16.75 12.59 -1.57
CA ASP A 266 -16.04 13.68 -0.93
C ASP A 266 -14.98 13.23 0.08
N GLY A 267 -14.75 11.92 0.18
CA GLY A 267 -13.78 11.31 1.08
C GLY A 267 -14.25 11.14 2.51
N ARG A 268 -15.47 11.60 2.88
CA ARG A 268 -16.01 11.41 4.23
C ARG A 268 -16.20 9.93 4.55
N THR A 269 -15.88 9.57 5.80
CA THR A 269 -16.04 8.22 6.32
C THR A 269 -17.14 8.17 7.39
N ASN A 270 -17.41 6.98 7.92
CA ASN A 270 -18.28 6.80 9.08
C ASN A 270 -17.70 7.38 10.39
N ALA A 271 -16.43 7.76 10.43
CA ALA A 271 -15.77 8.41 11.58
C ALA A 271 -15.75 9.94 11.36
N PRO A 272 -16.59 10.72 12.10
CA PRO A 272 -16.74 12.16 11.85
C PRO A 272 -15.44 12.91 12.04
N GLY A 273 -14.96 13.62 11.00
CA GLY A 273 -13.68 14.33 11.00
C GLY A 273 -12.52 13.51 10.44
N CYS A 274 -12.74 12.25 10.10
CA CYS A 274 -11.78 11.42 9.36
C CYS A 274 -12.20 11.28 7.91
N PHE A 275 -11.29 11.59 7.01
CA PHE A 275 -11.46 11.50 5.56
C PHE A 275 -10.41 10.55 4.98
N VAL A 276 -10.73 9.99 3.82
CA VAL A 276 -9.79 9.18 3.04
C VAL A 276 -9.76 9.67 1.59
N THR A 277 -8.61 9.61 0.92
CA THR A 277 -8.48 10.09 -0.46
C THR A 277 -7.44 9.32 -1.26
N GLY A 278 -7.46 9.53 -2.58
CA GLY A 278 -6.49 8.97 -3.52
C GLY A 278 -6.58 7.46 -3.64
N ALA A 279 -5.45 6.82 -3.87
CA ALA A 279 -5.38 5.38 -4.11
C ALA A 279 -5.85 4.53 -2.90
N LEU A 280 -5.77 5.05 -1.68
CA LEU A 280 -6.38 4.43 -0.49
C LEU A 280 -7.91 4.33 -0.64
N ALA A 281 -8.54 5.36 -1.17
CA ALA A 281 -9.99 5.41 -1.42
C ALA A 281 -10.41 4.74 -2.73
N GLY A 282 -9.45 4.29 -3.55
CA GLY A 282 -9.68 3.54 -4.79
C GLY A 282 -9.42 4.30 -6.09
N SER A 283 -8.83 5.49 -6.04
CA SER A 283 -8.35 6.17 -7.25
C SER A 283 -7.30 5.30 -7.94
N ALA A 284 -7.55 4.94 -9.20
CA ALA A 284 -6.64 4.14 -10.01
C ALA A 284 -5.65 5.00 -10.80
N GLU A 285 -6.13 6.17 -11.28
CA GLU A 285 -5.37 7.08 -12.14
C GLU A 285 -4.84 8.28 -11.35
N LEU A 286 -3.69 8.83 -11.77
CA LEU A 286 -3.05 9.97 -11.11
C LEU A 286 -3.96 11.22 -11.14
N ALA A 287 -4.59 11.51 -12.27
CA ALA A 287 -5.49 12.65 -12.41
C ALA A 287 -6.68 12.58 -11.46
N ASP A 288 -7.31 11.37 -11.33
CA ASP A 288 -8.39 11.17 -10.36
C ASP A 288 -7.89 11.28 -8.91
N ALA A 289 -6.70 10.76 -8.60
CA ALA A 289 -6.13 10.88 -7.26
C ALA A 289 -5.92 12.35 -6.85
N ILE A 290 -5.43 13.19 -7.76
CA ILE A 290 -5.28 14.64 -7.55
C ILE A 290 -6.65 15.30 -7.36
N ALA A 291 -7.62 15.02 -8.25
CA ALA A 291 -8.96 15.57 -8.17
C ALA A 291 -9.67 15.14 -6.86
N ALA A 292 -9.56 13.86 -6.47
CA ALA A 292 -10.07 13.36 -5.20
C ALA A 292 -9.44 14.09 -4.00
N GLY A 293 -8.13 14.35 -4.05
CA GLY A 293 -7.45 15.14 -3.02
C GLY A 293 -8.03 16.53 -2.87
N ARG A 294 -8.22 17.27 -3.98
CA ARG A 294 -8.84 18.60 -3.97
C ARG A 294 -10.23 18.59 -3.37
N VAL A 295 -11.06 17.65 -3.80
CA VAL A 295 -12.41 17.45 -3.23
C VAL A 295 -12.34 17.23 -1.72
N THR A 296 -11.46 16.33 -1.27
CA THR A 296 -11.35 15.98 0.15
C THR A 296 -10.83 17.15 0.99
N GLY A 297 -9.86 17.91 0.50
CA GLY A 297 -9.35 19.13 1.16
C GLY A 297 -10.43 20.20 1.28
N THR A 298 -11.23 20.41 0.22
CA THR A 298 -12.38 21.33 0.24
C THR A 298 -13.47 20.83 1.21
N ALA A 299 -13.75 19.51 1.24
CA ALA A 299 -14.72 18.94 2.17
C ALA A 299 -14.31 19.13 3.64
N ALA A 300 -13.01 19.03 3.94
CA ALA A 300 -12.46 19.35 5.27
C ALA A 300 -12.62 20.84 5.61
N ALA A 301 -12.42 21.74 4.64
CA ALA A 301 -12.60 23.19 4.80
C ALA A 301 -14.07 23.55 5.04
N VAL A 302 -15.02 22.94 4.31
CA VAL A 302 -16.46 23.11 4.54
C VAL A 302 -16.84 22.64 5.95
N ARG A 303 -16.34 21.48 6.37
CA ARG A 303 -16.58 20.98 7.74
C ARG A 303 -16.03 21.93 8.82
N ALA A 304 -14.91 22.60 8.57
CA ALA A 304 -14.34 23.58 9.48
C ALA A 304 -15.02 24.95 9.43
N GLY A 305 -16.03 25.15 8.56
CA GLY A 305 -16.70 26.43 8.35
C GLY A 305 -15.81 27.48 7.65
N ARG A 306 -14.78 27.03 6.93
CA ARG A 306 -13.82 27.89 6.20
C ARG A 306 -14.12 27.97 4.69
N ALA A 307 -14.99 27.13 4.17
CA ALA A 307 -15.43 27.14 2.78
C ALA A 307 -16.96 27.00 2.70
N ASP A 308 -17.54 27.56 1.64
CA ASP A 308 -18.95 27.41 1.33
C ASP A 308 -19.23 25.98 0.82
N PRO A 309 -20.37 25.36 1.16
CA PRO A 309 -20.79 24.09 0.57
C PRO A 309 -20.78 24.08 -0.96
N GLN A 310 -21.06 25.21 -1.61
CA GLN A 310 -20.99 25.35 -3.07
C GLN A 310 -19.59 25.07 -3.62
N ALA A 311 -18.53 25.45 -2.91
CA ALA A 311 -17.15 25.14 -3.31
C ALA A 311 -16.90 23.62 -3.37
N LEU A 312 -17.52 22.85 -2.48
CA LEU A 312 -17.45 21.39 -2.52
C LEU A 312 -18.24 20.81 -3.71
N GLU A 313 -19.42 21.37 -4.01
CA GLU A 313 -20.20 20.94 -5.17
C GLU A 313 -19.45 21.21 -6.48
N GLU A 314 -18.80 22.36 -6.60
CA GLU A 314 -17.96 22.71 -7.74
C GLU A 314 -16.75 21.76 -7.87
N ALA A 315 -16.07 21.45 -6.77
CA ALA A 315 -14.94 20.51 -6.76
C ALA A 315 -15.37 19.09 -7.15
N LEU A 316 -16.54 18.64 -6.66
CA LEU A 316 -17.14 17.35 -7.06
C LEU A 316 -17.51 17.33 -8.53
N ALA A 317 -18.16 18.40 -9.03
CA ALA A 317 -18.53 18.52 -10.44
C ALA A 317 -17.28 18.51 -11.34
N ALA A 318 -16.22 19.22 -10.96
CA ALA A 318 -14.96 19.22 -11.68
C ALA A 318 -14.31 17.84 -11.74
N ARG A 319 -14.34 17.09 -10.63
CA ARG A 319 -13.86 15.69 -10.60
C ARG A 319 -14.70 14.79 -11.50
N MET A 320 -16.03 14.91 -11.47
CA MET A 320 -16.96 14.07 -12.24
C MET A 320 -17.05 14.46 -13.72
N GLY A 321 -16.74 15.71 -14.07
CA GLY A 321 -16.75 16.22 -15.43
C GLY A 321 -15.46 16.00 -16.21
N GLY A 322 -14.37 15.58 -15.55
CA GLY A 322 -13.12 15.15 -16.17
C GLY A 322 -13.16 13.69 -16.62
N ASP A 323 -12.01 13.10 -16.83
CA ASP A 323 -11.83 11.65 -17.05
C ASP A 323 -12.13 10.81 -15.77
N TYR A 324 -13.09 11.28 -14.99
CA TYR A 324 -13.53 10.55 -13.80
C TYR A 324 -14.19 9.23 -14.24
N VAL A 325 -13.41 8.18 -14.12
CA VAL A 325 -13.97 6.83 -14.09
C VAL A 325 -14.31 6.56 -12.61
N PRO A 326 -15.60 6.45 -12.25
CA PRO A 326 -15.96 6.00 -10.91
C PRO A 326 -15.13 4.77 -10.60
N ALA A 327 -14.56 4.69 -9.41
CA ALA A 327 -13.89 3.46 -9.00
C ALA A 327 -14.86 2.32 -9.37
N PRO A 328 -14.48 1.41 -10.27
CA PRO A 328 -15.42 0.44 -10.81
C PRO A 328 -16.11 -0.22 -9.62
N ALA A 329 -17.44 -0.34 -9.73
CA ALA A 329 -18.18 -1.20 -8.80
C ALA A 329 -17.35 -2.47 -8.68
N PRO A 330 -17.13 -3.02 -7.47
CA PRO A 330 -16.20 -4.13 -7.27
C PRO A 330 -16.39 -5.12 -8.41
N ALA A 331 -15.34 -5.20 -9.26
CA ALA A 331 -15.41 -5.98 -10.50
C ALA A 331 -15.90 -7.38 -10.14
N PRO A 332 -16.67 -8.04 -11.01
CA PRO A 332 -17.12 -9.39 -10.73
C PRO A 332 -15.92 -10.15 -10.21
N ARG A 333 -16.05 -10.75 -9.04
CA ARG A 333 -15.00 -11.24 -8.14
C ARG A 333 -14.04 -12.18 -8.86
N ARG A 334 -13.24 -11.63 -9.79
CA ARG A 334 -12.19 -12.37 -10.48
C ARG A 334 -11.16 -12.72 -9.41
N VAL A 335 -11.14 -13.98 -9.05
CA VAL A 335 -10.12 -14.50 -8.16
C VAL A 335 -8.82 -14.64 -8.95
N PRO A 336 -7.76 -13.91 -8.61
CA PRO A 336 -6.45 -14.07 -9.26
C PRO A 336 -6.01 -15.54 -9.20
N THR A 337 -5.27 -15.98 -10.19
CA THR A 337 -4.79 -17.37 -10.27
C THR A 337 -4.04 -17.79 -9.01
N LEU A 338 -3.27 -16.89 -8.40
CA LEU A 338 -2.56 -17.14 -7.13
C LEU A 338 -3.47 -17.48 -5.95
N LEU A 339 -4.75 -17.15 -6.03
CA LEU A 339 -5.74 -17.37 -4.96
C LEU A 339 -6.88 -18.31 -5.39
N ARG A 340 -6.85 -18.91 -6.59
CA ARG A 340 -7.90 -19.85 -7.04
C ARG A 340 -8.04 -21.05 -6.10
N SER A 341 -6.92 -21.54 -5.59
CA SER A 341 -6.86 -22.57 -4.55
C SER A 341 -5.97 -22.09 -3.42
N LEU A 342 -6.18 -22.61 -2.23
CA LEU A 342 -5.21 -22.43 -1.15
C LEU A 342 -3.97 -23.29 -1.43
N PRO A 343 -2.78 -22.80 -1.04
CA PRO A 343 -1.58 -23.62 -1.04
C PRO A 343 -1.70 -24.79 -0.06
N ASP A 344 -0.73 -25.70 -0.12
CA ASP A 344 -0.61 -26.81 0.82
C ASP A 344 -0.52 -26.33 2.27
N ASP A 345 -0.94 -27.16 3.20
CA ASP A 345 -1.02 -26.88 4.63
C ASP A 345 0.29 -26.40 5.25
N ALA A 346 1.42 -26.90 4.76
CA ALA A 346 2.76 -26.54 5.24
C ALA A 346 3.24 -25.15 4.78
N VAL A 347 2.55 -24.50 3.82
CA VAL A 347 2.94 -23.20 3.31
C VAL A 347 2.68 -22.12 4.36
N ILE A 348 3.65 -21.25 4.57
CA ILE A 348 3.54 -20.14 5.52
C ILE A 348 2.48 -19.14 5.02
N ALA A 349 1.41 -18.96 5.78
CA ALA A 349 0.37 -17.96 5.54
C ALA A 349 0.76 -16.58 6.09
N CYS A 350 1.39 -16.55 7.27
CA CYS A 350 1.78 -15.31 7.93
C CYS A 350 3.30 -15.24 8.11
N HIS A 351 3.95 -14.42 7.31
CA HIS A 351 5.41 -14.25 7.32
C HIS A 351 5.97 -13.73 8.64
N CYS A 352 5.22 -12.81 9.29
CA CYS A 352 5.69 -12.15 10.51
C CYS A 352 5.73 -13.09 11.72
N THR A 353 4.85 -14.11 11.74
CA THR A 353 4.66 -14.99 12.90
C THR A 353 4.94 -16.46 12.58
N GLY A 354 5.19 -16.81 11.31
CA GLY A 354 5.55 -18.16 10.88
C GLY A 354 4.36 -19.14 10.82
N HIS A 355 3.11 -18.66 11.01
CA HIS A 355 1.94 -19.53 10.93
C HIS A 355 1.64 -19.98 9.50
N THR A 356 1.14 -21.19 9.37
CA THR A 356 0.91 -21.89 8.11
C THR A 356 -0.55 -21.82 7.65
N ILE A 357 -0.84 -22.37 6.48
CA ILE A 357 -2.21 -22.56 5.98
C ILE A 357 -2.96 -23.55 6.88
N ALA A 358 -2.29 -24.58 7.44
CA ALA A 358 -2.91 -25.49 8.41
C ALA A 358 -3.45 -24.73 9.63
N ASP A 359 -2.67 -23.80 10.22
CA ASP A 359 -3.13 -23.00 11.37
C ASP A 359 -4.39 -22.20 11.04
N VAL A 360 -4.49 -21.67 9.82
CA VAL A 360 -5.68 -20.95 9.35
C VAL A 360 -6.88 -21.88 9.23
N ARG A 361 -6.70 -23.06 8.64
CA ARG A 361 -7.76 -24.08 8.50
C ARG A 361 -8.25 -24.60 9.84
N ASP A 362 -7.33 -24.86 10.77
CA ASP A 362 -7.66 -25.30 12.13
C ASP A 362 -8.53 -24.26 12.85
N ALA A 363 -8.21 -22.97 12.71
CA ALA A 363 -9.04 -21.91 13.27
C ALA A 363 -10.46 -21.88 12.64
N ILE A 364 -10.56 -22.07 11.32
CA ILE A 364 -11.85 -22.13 10.61
C ILE A 364 -12.66 -23.36 11.05
N ALA A 365 -12.02 -24.53 11.16
CA ALA A 365 -12.63 -25.75 11.66
C ALA A 365 -13.11 -25.58 13.12
N ALA A 366 -12.38 -24.81 13.94
CA ALA A 366 -12.76 -24.46 15.30
C ALA A 366 -13.84 -23.35 15.37
N GLY A 367 -14.41 -22.93 14.24
CA GLY A 367 -15.56 -22.02 14.18
C GLY A 367 -15.23 -20.56 13.88
N ALA A 368 -14.00 -20.22 13.47
CA ALA A 368 -13.70 -18.87 13.00
C ALA A 368 -14.51 -18.53 11.73
N ARG A 369 -15.14 -17.36 11.71
CA ARG A 369 -15.98 -16.88 10.58
C ARG A 369 -15.64 -15.45 10.15
N SER A 370 -14.60 -14.86 10.72
CA SER A 370 -14.08 -13.55 10.35
C SER A 370 -12.55 -13.57 10.36
N VAL A 371 -11.93 -12.62 9.66
CA VAL A 371 -10.46 -12.49 9.67
C VAL A 371 -9.93 -12.19 11.07
N ASP A 372 -10.71 -11.49 11.91
CA ASP A 372 -10.37 -11.23 13.32
C ASP A 372 -10.51 -12.48 14.20
N ASP A 373 -11.42 -13.42 13.88
CA ASP A 373 -11.51 -14.71 14.58
C ASP A 373 -10.28 -15.55 14.31
N VAL A 374 -9.88 -15.67 13.03
CA VAL A 374 -8.64 -16.35 12.66
C VAL A 374 -7.43 -15.69 13.32
N LYS A 375 -7.37 -14.35 13.31
CA LYS A 375 -6.32 -13.58 14.00
C LYS A 375 -6.23 -13.93 15.48
N ARG A 376 -7.36 -14.00 16.20
CA ARG A 376 -7.40 -14.33 17.65
C ARG A 376 -7.03 -15.79 17.93
N GLN A 377 -7.51 -16.73 17.12
CA GLN A 377 -7.31 -18.14 17.35
C GLN A 377 -5.93 -18.61 16.89
N ALA A 378 -5.54 -18.31 15.64
CA ALA A 378 -4.30 -18.77 15.02
C ALA A 378 -3.14 -17.78 15.17
N LYS A 379 -3.34 -16.57 15.74
CA LYS A 379 -2.32 -15.50 15.84
C LYS A 379 -1.80 -14.96 14.48
N VAL A 380 -2.41 -15.38 13.39
CA VAL A 380 -2.15 -14.87 12.04
C VAL A 380 -2.51 -13.38 11.97
N GLY A 381 -1.63 -12.55 11.41
CA GLY A 381 -1.85 -11.11 11.31
C GLY A 381 -1.53 -10.28 12.57
N MET A 382 -0.97 -10.89 13.62
CA MET A 382 -0.54 -10.18 14.83
C MET A 382 0.86 -9.58 14.73
N GLY A 383 1.61 -9.90 13.69
CA GLY A 383 2.97 -9.44 13.51
C GLY A 383 3.09 -8.00 12.99
N LEU A 384 4.33 -7.62 12.65
CA LEU A 384 4.72 -6.24 12.31
C LEU A 384 3.94 -5.62 11.13
N CYS A 385 3.50 -6.42 10.16
CA CYS A 385 2.72 -5.91 9.02
C CYS A 385 1.22 -5.72 9.31
N GLN A 386 0.73 -6.12 10.50
CA GLN A 386 -0.66 -5.98 10.93
C GLN A 386 -1.69 -6.59 9.95
N GLY A 387 -1.36 -7.74 9.36
CA GLY A 387 -2.24 -8.48 8.45
C GLY A 387 -2.13 -8.07 6.98
N ARG A 388 -1.32 -7.08 6.63
CA ARG A 388 -1.19 -6.57 5.25
C ARG A 388 -0.94 -7.67 4.23
N ASP A 389 -0.04 -8.60 4.51
CA ASP A 389 0.31 -9.69 3.60
C ASP A 389 -0.68 -10.85 3.69
N CYS A 390 -1.05 -11.28 4.89
CA CYS A 390 -1.78 -12.54 5.09
C CYS A 390 -3.31 -12.40 5.03
N GLN A 391 -3.90 -11.23 5.23
CA GLN A 391 -5.37 -11.16 5.32
C GLN A 391 -6.10 -11.58 4.04
N ARG A 392 -5.49 -11.46 2.85
CA ARG A 392 -6.11 -11.93 1.60
C ARG A 392 -6.19 -13.45 1.52
N VAL A 393 -5.14 -14.16 1.91
CA VAL A 393 -5.16 -15.63 1.94
C VAL A 393 -6.09 -16.14 3.03
N VAL A 394 -6.14 -15.46 4.18
CA VAL A 394 -7.12 -15.75 5.24
C VAL A 394 -8.55 -15.53 4.75
N THR A 395 -8.81 -14.43 4.03
CA THR A 395 -10.12 -14.17 3.39
C THR A 395 -10.49 -15.28 2.44
N ARG A 396 -9.54 -15.75 1.63
CA ARG A 396 -9.79 -16.85 0.69
C ARG A 396 -10.05 -18.17 1.40
N ALA A 397 -9.34 -18.45 2.49
CA ALA A 397 -9.59 -19.63 3.30
C ALA A 397 -10.99 -19.60 3.94
N LEU A 398 -11.40 -18.45 4.47
CA LEU A 398 -12.77 -18.27 5.00
C LEU A 398 -13.85 -18.48 3.92
N GLU A 399 -13.61 -18.04 2.68
CA GLU A 399 -14.53 -18.25 1.57
C GLU A 399 -14.63 -19.73 1.17
N LEU A 400 -13.47 -20.41 1.03
CA LEU A 400 -13.42 -21.79 0.53
C LEU A 400 -13.76 -22.84 1.59
N ASP A 401 -13.13 -22.72 2.77
CA ASP A 401 -13.21 -23.73 3.83
C ASP A 401 -14.26 -23.37 4.90
N GLY A 402 -14.57 -22.07 5.03
CA GLY A 402 -15.54 -21.54 5.99
C GLY A 402 -16.90 -21.20 5.40
N GLU A 403 -17.06 -21.25 4.08
CA GLU A 403 -18.28 -20.87 3.34
C GLU A 403 -18.78 -19.45 3.69
N VAL A 404 -17.84 -18.52 3.99
CA VAL A 404 -18.16 -17.16 4.41
C VAL A 404 -18.34 -16.28 3.18
N ASP A 405 -19.42 -15.48 3.14
CA ASP A 405 -19.56 -14.42 2.13
C ASP A 405 -18.53 -13.31 2.39
N VAL A 406 -17.50 -13.24 1.55
CA VAL A 406 -16.41 -12.27 1.68
C VAL A 406 -16.87 -10.81 1.60
N ALA A 407 -18.06 -10.51 1.01
CA ALA A 407 -18.64 -9.17 1.00
C ALA A 407 -18.99 -8.67 2.41
N THR A 408 -19.17 -9.58 3.36
CA THR A 408 -19.47 -9.25 4.75
C THR A 408 -18.22 -9.00 5.59
N LEU A 409 -17.04 -9.39 5.08
CA LEU A 409 -15.80 -9.34 5.84
C LEU A 409 -15.27 -7.91 5.98
N HIS A 410 -14.78 -7.62 7.17
CA HIS A 410 -14.01 -6.43 7.51
C HIS A 410 -12.53 -6.77 7.56
N ALA A 411 -11.66 -5.77 7.35
CA ALA A 411 -10.23 -5.96 7.55
C ALA A 411 -9.90 -6.39 8.98
N MET A 412 -8.77 -7.09 9.13
CA MET A 412 -8.20 -7.36 10.46
C MET A 412 -8.03 -6.05 11.22
N ARG A 413 -8.51 -6.01 12.47
CA ARG A 413 -8.37 -4.81 13.31
C ARG A 413 -6.90 -4.55 13.63
N PRO A 414 -6.32 -3.44 13.17
CA PRO A 414 -4.94 -3.09 13.46
C PRO A 414 -4.77 -2.64 14.91
N ARG A 415 -3.54 -2.74 15.44
CA ARG A 415 -3.15 -2.26 16.75
C ARG A 415 -1.92 -1.36 16.64
N PRO A 416 -1.84 -0.29 17.44
CA PRO A 416 -0.64 0.54 17.44
C PRO A 416 0.56 -0.24 18.05
N PRO A 417 1.75 -0.03 17.51
CA PRO A 417 2.06 0.74 16.31
C PRO A 417 1.70 -0.04 15.04
N VAL A 418 1.03 0.60 14.04
CA VAL A 418 0.69 -0.04 12.76
C VAL A 418 1.88 -0.14 11.81
N ARG A 419 2.97 0.51 12.15
CA ARG A 419 4.26 0.46 11.46
C ARG A 419 5.35 0.19 12.50
N PRO A 420 6.37 -0.61 12.18
CA PRO A 420 7.47 -0.87 13.10
C PRO A 420 8.17 0.43 13.52
N ILE A 421 8.31 0.62 14.82
CA ILE A 421 9.11 1.70 15.43
C ILE A 421 10.07 1.09 16.44
N THR A 422 11.20 1.76 16.67
CA THR A 422 12.16 1.29 17.65
C THR A 422 11.68 1.60 19.07
N ALA A 423 12.00 0.73 20.02
CA ALA A 423 11.72 1.00 21.45
C ALA A 423 12.36 2.33 21.89
N ARG A 424 13.57 2.62 21.39
CA ARG A 424 14.27 3.89 21.67
C ARG A 424 13.43 5.10 21.24
N ALA A 425 12.84 5.07 20.04
CA ALA A 425 12.02 6.18 19.55
C ALA A 425 10.75 6.37 20.39
N MET A 426 10.17 5.27 20.90
CA MET A 426 9.01 5.31 21.76
C MET A 426 9.33 5.99 23.12
N TYR A 427 10.45 5.62 23.74
CA TYR A 427 10.86 6.21 25.03
C TYR A 427 11.35 7.65 24.90
N ALA A 428 12.02 8.02 23.81
CA ALA A 428 12.58 9.37 23.66
C ALA A 428 11.52 10.49 23.55
N GLY A 429 10.24 10.15 23.33
CA GLY A 429 9.12 11.11 23.31
C GLY A 429 8.48 11.37 24.68
N GLU A 430 8.71 10.52 25.68
CA GLU A 430 8.08 10.63 27.01
C GLU A 430 8.89 11.44 28.03
N VAL A 431 10.16 11.69 27.77
CA VAL A 431 11.10 12.31 28.76
C VAL A 431 11.00 13.84 28.77
N ASP A 432 10.38 14.46 27.78
CA ASP A 432 10.24 15.93 27.65
C ASP A 432 8.77 16.41 27.81
N ALA A 433 7.87 15.60 28.41
CA ALA A 433 6.46 15.95 28.64
C ALA A 433 6.19 16.46 30.06
#